data_56ab2323c072aee4e022733bbb2b87f6
#
_entry.id   56ab2323c072aee4e022733bbb2b87f6
#
_cell.length_a   1.000
_cell.length_b   1.000
_cell.length_c   1.000
_cell.angle_alpha   90.00
_cell.angle_beta   90.00
_cell.angle_gamma   90.00
#
_symmetry.space_group_name_H-M   'P 1'
#
loop_
_entity.id
_entity.type
_entity.pdbx_description
1 polymer ?
#
loop_
_entity_poly.entity_id
_entity_poly.type
_entity_poly.pdbx_seq_one_letter_code
_entity_poly.pdbx_strand_id
1 'polypeptide(L)'
;MTPDTAWAWPWWSAMVAVNIINVIVCLTIFRRTTRSAGGFSNITDQYQKHMLIMGLIFTMVGAYRAVFVSRYLYQFAWFDVLANSSLLIRFFAIFAELSFAGLFAYAMLRFSKDLASNNHTNPALNFIESRSPYLLFFCIFTAQFFATIATINKNNTLFAIEETLWTVGFLLI
;
A
#
# COMPACT_ATOMS: atom_id res chain seq x y z
N MET A 1 -0.96 0.11 36.82
CA MET A 1 -1.24 1.43 36.26
C MET A 1 -1.92 1.23 34.91
N THR A 2 -3.20 1.55 34.80
CA THR A 2 -3.86 1.65 33.50
C THR A 2 -3.26 2.86 32.78
N PRO A 3 -2.68 2.71 31.59
CA PRO A 3 -2.19 3.86 30.86
C PRO A 3 -3.35 4.82 30.61
N ASP A 4 -3.12 6.10 30.79
CA ASP A 4 -4.08 7.12 30.41
C ASP A 4 -4.26 7.07 28.88
N THR A 5 -5.39 6.51 28.45
CA THR A 5 -5.71 6.30 27.03
C THR A 5 -6.59 7.42 26.47
N ALA A 6 -6.88 8.45 27.26
CA ALA A 6 -7.79 9.53 26.86
C ALA A 6 -7.32 10.26 25.60
N TRP A 7 -6.00 10.40 25.41
CA TRP A 7 -5.42 11.01 24.21
C TRP A 7 -5.56 10.15 22.94
N ALA A 8 -5.68 8.83 23.08
CA ALA A 8 -5.71 7.91 21.94
C ALA A 8 -7.07 7.91 21.21
N TRP A 9 -8.17 8.23 21.91
CA TRP A 9 -9.51 8.30 21.30
C TRP A 9 -9.64 9.33 20.18
N PRO A 10 -9.25 10.60 20.36
CA PRO A 10 -9.32 11.60 19.29
C PRO A 10 -8.48 11.19 18.09
N TRP A 11 -7.27 10.66 18.31
CA TRP A 11 -6.40 10.21 17.25
C TRP A 11 -7.01 9.05 16.45
N TRP A 12 -7.48 8.01 17.14
CA TRP A 12 -8.13 6.88 16.49
C TRP A 12 -9.38 7.31 15.73
N SER A 13 -10.24 8.13 16.32
CA SER A 13 -11.45 8.64 15.67
C SER A 13 -11.13 9.44 14.42
N ALA A 14 -10.09 10.29 14.46
CA ALA A 14 -9.63 11.03 13.29
C ALA A 14 -9.14 10.10 12.18
N MET A 15 -8.33 9.09 12.50
CA MET A 15 -7.85 8.10 11.54
C MET A 15 -8.99 7.31 10.89
N VAL A 16 -9.98 6.90 11.67
CA VAL A 16 -11.18 6.21 11.16
C VAL A 16 -11.98 7.14 10.24
N ALA A 17 -12.20 8.38 10.64
CA ALA A 17 -12.95 9.37 9.84
C ALA A 17 -12.26 9.63 8.48
N VAL A 18 -10.95 9.83 8.47
CA VAL A 18 -10.18 10.02 7.23
C VAL A 18 -10.29 8.78 6.33
N ASN A 19 -10.21 7.58 6.91
CA ASN A 19 -10.33 6.36 6.11
C ASN A 19 -11.75 6.13 5.57
N ILE A 20 -12.80 6.52 6.29
CA ILE A 20 -14.17 6.53 5.75
C ILE A 20 -14.27 7.44 4.52
N ILE A 21 -13.71 8.64 4.59
CA ILE A 21 -13.68 9.59 3.45
C ILE A 21 -12.91 8.94 2.29
N ASN A 22 -11.74 8.35 2.53
CA ASN A 22 -10.95 7.69 1.50
C ASN A 22 -11.73 6.55 0.82
N VAL A 23 -12.45 5.74 1.58
CA VAL A 23 -13.31 4.67 1.03
C VAL A 23 -14.42 5.25 0.16
N ILE A 24 -15.11 6.29 0.63
CA ILE A 24 -16.19 6.95 -0.15
C ILE A 24 -15.63 7.50 -1.46
N VAL A 25 -14.51 8.19 -1.43
CA VAL A 25 -13.86 8.74 -2.63
C VAL A 25 -13.44 7.62 -3.58
N CYS A 26 -12.77 6.59 -3.07
CA CYS A 26 -12.32 5.45 -3.86
C CYS A 26 -13.50 4.73 -4.55
N LEU A 27 -14.56 4.43 -3.80
CA LEU A 27 -15.77 3.79 -4.35
C LEU A 27 -16.49 4.70 -5.36
N THR A 28 -16.48 6.01 -5.14
CA THR A 28 -17.07 6.97 -6.07
C THR A 28 -16.31 6.98 -7.40
N ILE A 29 -14.96 7.03 -7.34
CA ILE A 29 -14.10 6.95 -8.53
C ILE A 29 -14.33 5.62 -9.24
N PHE A 30 -14.28 4.51 -8.52
CA PHE A 30 -14.50 3.17 -9.07
C PHE A 30 -15.85 3.07 -9.79
N ARG A 31 -16.94 3.50 -9.14
CA ARG A 31 -18.30 3.48 -9.72
C ARG A 31 -18.42 4.38 -10.94
N ARG A 32 -17.89 5.60 -10.87
CA ARG A 32 -17.93 6.55 -12.01
C ARG A 32 -17.20 5.99 -13.22
N THR A 33 -15.98 5.52 -13.03
CA THR A 33 -15.15 4.95 -14.10
C THR A 33 -15.81 3.72 -14.72
N THR A 34 -16.27 2.80 -13.88
CA THR A 34 -16.94 1.58 -14.33
C THR A 34 -18.23 1.90 -15.10
N ARG A 35 -19.02 2.86 -14.60
CA ARG A 35 -20.28 3.28 -15.26
C ARG A 35 -20.01 3.96 -16.59
N SER A 36 -19.00 4.81 -16.68
CA SER A 36 -18.62 5.49 -17.94
C SER A 36 -18.16 4.51 -19.01
N ALA A 37 -17.54 3.39 -18.61
CA ALA A 37 -17.12 2.33 -19.53
C ALA A 37 -18.25 1.34 -19.89
N GLY A 38 -19.43 1.47 -19.29
CA GLY A 38 -20.51 0.50 -19.48
C GLY A 38 -20.30 -0.85 -18.77
N GLY A 39 -19.35 -0.91 -17.81
CA GLY A 39 -18.99 -2.08 -17.02
C GLY A 39 -17.47 -2.19 -16.80
N PHE A 40 -17.09 -2.89 -15.74
CA PHE A 40 -15.66 -3.06 -15.42
C PHE A 40 -14.91 -3.87 -16.51
N SER A 41 -15.55 -4.86 -17.12
CA SER A 41 -14.99 -5.64 -18.21
C SER A 41 -14.72 -4.81 -19.47
N ASN A 42 -15.47 -3.75 -19.67
CA ASN A 42 -15.41 -2.89 -20.86
C ASN A 42 -14.33 -1.79 -20.75
N ILE A 43 -13.64 -1.67 -19.62
CA ILE A 43 -12.49 -0.77 -19.51
C ILE A 43 -11.38 -1.32 -20.40
N THR A 44 -11.09 -0.62 -21.49
CA THR A 44 -10.08 -1.03 -22.49
C THR A 44 -8.66 -0.69 -22.07
N ASP A 45 -8.46 0.38 -21.29
CA ASP A 45 -7.16 0.78 -20.78
C ASP A 45 -6.77 -0.10 -19.58
N GLN A 46 -5.82 -1.00 -19.81
CA GLN A 46 -5.28 -1.90 -18.79
C GLN A 46 -4.63 -1.14 -17.62
N TYR A 47 -3.99 0.00 -17.91
CA TYR A 47 -3.43 0.85 -16.87
C TYR A 47 -4.52 1.32 -15.89
N GLN A 48 -5.60 1.89 -16.43
CA GLN A 48 -6.73 2.36 -15.63
C GLN A 48 -7.35 1.22 -14.81
N LYS A 49 -7.48 0.05 -15.40
CA LYS A 49 -8.03 -1.14 -14.75
C LYS A 49 -7.20 -1.59 -13.54
N HIS A 50 -5.88 -1.68 -13.72
CA HIS A 50 -4.96 -2.03 -12.63
C HIS A 50 -4.93 -0.97 -11.53
N MET A 51 -4.89 0.32 -11.88
CA MET A 51 -4.94 1.41 -10.91
C MET A 51 -6.21 1.37 -10.06
N LEU A 52 -7.37 1.08 -10.66
CA LEU A 52 -8.63 0.94 -9.93
C LEU A 52 -8.62 -0.24 -8.95
N ILE A 53 -8.13 -1.41 -9.37
CA ILE A 53 -8.07 -2.59 -8.51
C ILE A 53 -7.11 -2.37 -7.34
N MET A 54 -5.88 -1.95 -7.64
CA MET A 54 -4.85 -1.74 -6.63
C MET A 54 -5.23 -0.63 -5.65
N GLY A 55 -5.80 0.47 -6.15
CA GLY A 55 -6.32 1.55 -5.32
C GLY A 55 -7.43 1.09 -4.40
N LEU A 56 -8.35 0.25 -4.89
CA LEU A 56 -9.42 -0.33 -4.07
C LEU A 56 -8.85 -1.23 -2.97
N ILE A 57 -7.93 -2.15 -3.30
CA ILE A 57 -7.31 -3.05 -2.31
C ILE A 57 -6.60 -2.24 -1.24
N PHE A 58 -5.74 -1.29 -1.64
CA PHE A 58 -5.01 -0.43 -0.71
C PHE A 58 -5.93 0.33 0.24
N THR A 59 -6.98 0.96 -0.30
CA THR A 59 -7.94 1.76 0.47
C THR A 59 -8.74 0.89 1.45
N MET A 60 -9.22 -0.29 1.01
CA MET A 60 -10.03 -1.17 1.86
C MET A 60 -9.20 -1.76 3.01
N VAL A 61 -7.97 -2.17 2.73
CA VAL A 61 -7.07 -2.65 3.80
C VAL A 61 -6.66 -1.51 4.73
N GLY A 62 -6.42 -0.31 4.21
CA GLY A 62 -6.16 0.88 5.02
C GLY A 62 -7.29 1.18 5.98
N ALA A 63 -8.54 1.13 5.52
CA ALA A 63 -9.72 1.31 6.34
C ALA A 63 -9.86 0.21 7.41
N TYR A 64 -9.60 -1.05 7.05
CA TYR A 64 -9.58 -2.15 8.00
C TYR A 64 -8.53 -1.90 9.11
N ARG A 65 -7.29 -1.53 8.75
CA ARG A 65 -6.21 -1.25 9.71
C ARG A 65 -6.47 -0.02 10.58
N ALA A 66 -7.21 0.95 10.09
CA ALA A 66 -7.60 2.13 10.87
C ALA A 66 -8.60 1.78 11.97
N VAL A 67 -9.54 0.87 11.70
CA VAL A 67 -10.52 0.40 12.69
C VAL A 67 -9.89 -0.60 13.65
N PHE A 68 -9.19 -1.60 13.12
CA PHE A 68 -8.58 -2.69 13.86
C PHE A 68 -7.07 -2.46 13.98
N VAL A 69 -6.67 -1.69 14.99
CA VAL A 69 -5.26 -1.42 15.27
C VAL A 69 -4.61 -2.67 15.85
N SER A 70 -3.52 -3.15 15.25
CA SER A 70 -2.84 -4.34 15.71
C SER A 70 -2.21 -4.17 17.09
N ARG A 71 -2.24 -5.23 17.88
CA ARG A 71 -1.58 -5.30 19.16
C ARG A 71 -0.10 -5.67 18.97
N TYR A 72 0.77 -4.67 18.85
CA TYR A 72 2.20 -4.87 19.01
C TYR A 72 2.58 -4.82 20.50
N LEU A 73 3.77 -5.31 20.86
CA LEU A 73 4.23 -5.60 22.24
C LEU A 73 3.93 -4.53 23.30
N TYR A 74 3.73 -3.27 22.91
CA TYR A 74 3.47 -2.14 23.83
C TYR A 74 2.33 -1.25 23.35
N GLN A 75 1.57 -1.66 22.35
CA GLN A 75 0.50 -0.85 21.78
C GLN A 75 -0.85 -1.23 22.35
N PHE A 76 -1.68 -0.23 22.49
CA PHE A 76 -3.04 -0.36 22.96
C PHE A 76 -3.95 -0.84 21.81
N ALA A 77 -4.79 -1.84 22.08
CA ALA A 77 -5.84 -2.27 21.16
C ALA A 77 -7.21 -2.00 21.80
N TRP A 78 -8.09 -1.30 21.06
CA TRP A 78 -9.44 -0.99 21.56
C TRP A 78 -10.32 -2.23 21.69
N PHE A 79 -10.09 -3.23 20.87
CA PHE A 79 -10.89 -4.45 20.82
C PHE A 79 -9.98 -5.67 21.00
N ASP A 80 -10.35 -6.57 21.88
CA ASP A 80 -9.67 -7.86 22.03
C ASP A 80 -10.41 -8.91 21.18
N VAL A 81 -10.30 -8.78 19.87
CA VAL A 81 -10.94 -9.64 18.89
C VAL A 81 -9.91 -10.19 17.91
N LEU A 82 -10.24 -11.30 17.26
CA LEU A 82 -9.37 -11.95 16.26
C LEU A 82 -8.96 -10.96 15.13
N ALA A 83 -9.85 -10.02 14.79
CA ALA A 83 -9.59 -8.98 13.79
C ALA A 83 -8.37 -8.08 14.14
N ASN A 84 -7.98 -7.98 15.44
CA ASN A 84 -6.80 -7.25 15.90
C ASN A 84 -5.54 -8.13 15.96
N SER A 85 -5.62 -9.38 15.53
CA SER A 85 -4.45 -10.25 15.48
C SER A 85 -3.37 -9.65 14.57
N SER A 86 -2.14 -9.53 15.10
CA SER A 86 -0.99 -9.01 14.34
C SER A 86 -0.74 -9.81 13.06
N LEU A 87 -0.95 -11.13 13.08
CA LEU A 87 -0.81 -11.98 11.90
C LEU A 87 -1.88 -11.69 10.85
N LEU A 88 -3.13 -11.53 11.26
CA LEU A 88 -4.22 -11.23 10.33
C LEU A 88 -4.05 -9.85 9.71
N ILE A 89 -3.68 -8.85 10.52
CA ILE A 89 -3.39 -7.51 10.03
C ILE A 89 -2.18 -7.52 9.09
N ARG A 90 -1.13 -8.30 9.42
CA ARG A 90 0.04 -8.46 8.55
C ARG A 90 -0.34 -9.13 7.23
N PHE A 91 -1.18 -10.16 7.27
CA PHE A 91 -1.68 -10.82 6.06
C PHE A 91 -2.37 -9.82 5.11
N PHE A 92 -3.28 -9.00 5.62
CA PHE A 92 -3.91 -7.96 4.80
C PHE A 92 -2.93 -6.86 4.38
N ALA A 93 -1.96 -6.51 5.24
CA ALA A 93 -0.95 -5.51 4.92
C ALA A 93 -0.13 -5.90 3.68
N ILE A 94 0.19 -7.18 3.48
CA ILE A 94 0.89 -7.66 2.27
C ILE A 94 0.15 -7.20 1.01
N PHE A 95 -1.15 -7.40 0.93
CA PHE A 95 -1.94 -6.97 -0.24
C PHE A 95 -1.95 -5.45 -0.41
N ALA A 96 -2.07 -4.69 0.68
CA ALA A 96 -2.06 -3.24 0.62
C ALA A 96 -0.69 -2.72 0.17
N GLU A 97 0.38 -3.22 0.75
CA GLU A 97 1.74 -2.77 0.47
C GLU A 97 2.19 -3.15 -0.95
N LEU A 98 1.84 -4.34 -1.42
CA LEU A 98 2.07 -4.73 -2.82
C LEU A 98 1.21 -3.93 -3.80
N SER A 99 -0.05 -3.62 -3.42
CA SER A 99 -0.90 -2.76 -4.24
C SER A 99 -0.35 -1.34 -4.31
N PHE A 100 0.15 -0.80 -3.21
CA PHE A 100 0.78 0.52 -3.15
C PHE A 100 2.05 0.57 -4.01
N ALA A 101 2.95 -0.39 -3.87
CA ALA A 101 4.14 -0.51 -4.72
C ALA A 101 3.77 -0.66 -6.20
N GLY A 102 2.72 -1.43 -6.49
CA GLY A 102 2.18 -1.61 -7.83
C GLY A 102 1.66 -0.30 -8.43
N LEU A 103 0.92 0.52 -7.65
CA LEU A 103 0.45 1.84 -8.08
C LEU A 103 1.62 2.72 -8.55
N PHE A 104 2.70 2.80 -7.75
CA PHE A 104 3.88 3.56 -8.11
C PHE A 104 4.59 2.97 -9.33
N ALA A 105 4.83 1.66 -9.34
CA ALA A 105 5.51 1.00 -10.46
C ALA A 105 4.76 1.19 -11.79
N TYR A 106 3.42 1.06 -11.79
CA TYR A 106 2.61 1.29 -12.98
C TYR A 106 2.59 2.76 -13.41
N ALA A 107 2.54 3.70 -12.45
CA ALA A 107 2.61 5.13 -12.74
C ALA A 107 3.95 5.48 -13.39
N MET A 108 5.06 4.96 -12.87
CA MET A 108 6.41 5.15 -13.43
C MET A 108 6.52 4.56 -14.84
N LEU A 109 6.03 3.33 -15.05
CA LEU A 109 6.03 2.70 -16.37
C LEU A 109 5.22 3.50 -17.40
N ARG A 110 4.12 4.10 -16.99
CA ARG A 110 3.33 4.96 -17.86
C ARG A 110 4.09 6.25 -18.19
N PHE A 111 4.66 6.89 -17.19
CA PHE A 111 5.43 8.11 -17.33
C PHE A 111 6.66 7.89 -18.22
N SER A 112 7.40 6.80 -18.02
CA SER A 112 8.55 6.42 -18.85
C SER A 112 8.15 6.23 -20.33
N LYS A 113 7.00 5.61 -20.61
CA LYS A 113 6.50 5.47 -22.00
C LYS A 113 6.16 6.81 -22.64
N ASP A 114 5.54 7.71 -21.87
CA ASP A 114 5.17 9.03 -22.35
C ASP A 114 6.42 9.90 -22.61
N LEU A 115 7.49 9.78 -21.80
CA LEU A 115 8.78 10.43 -22.00
C LEU A 115 9.54 9.86 -23.19
N ALA A 116 9.60 8.54 -23.34
CA ALA A 116 10.28 7.88 -24.47
C ALA A 116 9.68 8.31 -25.81
N SER A 117 8.40 8.61 -25.85
CA SER A 117 7.72 9.18 -27.02
C SER A 117 8.25 10.54 -27.43
N ASN A 118 8.91 11.29 -26.51
CA ASN A 118 9.42 12.65 -26.73
C ASN A 118 10.92 12.72 -27.03
N ASN A 119 11.54 11.64 -27.52
CA ASN A 119 12.94 11.60 -28.01
C ASN A 119 14.03 11.97 -27.00
N HIS A 120 13.98 11.50 -25.77
CA HIS A 120 15.12 11.56 -24.89
C HIS A 120 16.21 10.56 -25.28
N THR A 121 17.37 11.08 -25.69
CA THR A 121 18.46 10.32 -26.35
C THR A 121 19.49 9.72 -25.38
N ASN A 122 19.29 9.84 -24.05
CA ASN A 122 20.29 9.34 -23.10
C ASN A 122 20.01 7.86 -22.74
N PRO A 123 20.83 6.90 -23.24
CA PRO A 123 20.61 5.48 -23.03
C PRO A 123 20.70 5.05 -21.55
N ALA A 124 21.49 5.76 -20.73
CA ALA A 124 21.63 5.45 -19.31
C ALA A 124 20.34 5.81 -18.55
N LEU A 125 19.73 6.95 -18.84
CA LEU A 125 18.45 7.35 -18.26
C LEU A 125 17.34 6.37 -18.67
N ASN A 126 17.25 6.00 -19.94
CA ASN A 126 16.28 5.03 -20.42
C ASN A 126 16.43 3.66 -19.72
N PHE A 127 17.66 3.24 -19.43
CA PHE A 127 17.89 1.99 -18.70
C PHE A 127 17.39 2.08 -17.26
N ILE A 128 17.69 3.17 -16.53
CA ILE A 128 17.25 3.39 -15.16
C ILE A 128 15.71 3.48 -15.12
N GLU A 129 15.11 4.32 -15.96
CA GLU A 129 13.65 4.50 -16.03
C GLU A 129 12.90 3.21 -16.33
N SER A 130 13.45 2.35 -17.18
CA SER A 130 12.81 1.08 -17.53
C SER A 130 12.93 0.01 -16.45
N ARG A 131 13.94 0.07 -15.58
CA ARG A 131 14.23 -0.95 -14.57
C ARG A 131 13.79 -0.57 -13.16
N SER A 132 13.80 0.72 -12.83
CA SER A 132 13.45 1.18 -11.47
C SER A 132 12.05 0.74 -10.99
N PRO A 133 10.99 0.71 -11.81
CA PRO A 133 9.69 0.22 -11.36
C PRO A 133 9.70 -1.25 -10.91
N TYR A 134 10.47 -2.08 -11.63
CA TYR A 134 10.60 -3.49 -11.29
C TYR A 134 11.46 -3.71 -10.04
N LEU A 135 12.53 -2.91 -9.89
CA LEU A 135 13.38 -2.94 -8.70
C LEU A 135 12.61 -2.49 -7.46
N LEU A 136 11.85 -1.40 -7.55
CA LEU A 136 10.94 -0.96 -6.49
C LEU A 136 10.02 -2.11 -6.07
N PHE A 137 9.28 -2.68 -7.02
CA PHE A 137 8.34 -3.75 -6.72
C PHE A 137 9.04 -4.97 -6.09
N PHE A 138 10.21 -5.35 -6.61
CA PHE A 138 11.00 -6.44 -6.07
C PHE A 138 11.48 -6.18 -4.64
N CYS A 139 11.97 -4.97 -4.34
CA CYS A 139 12.37 -4.59 -2.97
C CYS A 139 11.19 -4.69 -2.01
N ILE A 140 10.03 -4.12 -2.37
CA ILE A 140 8.84 -4.16 -1.54
C ILE A 140 8.31 -5.59 -1.38
N PHE A 141 8.28 -6.37 -2.46
CA PHE A 141 7.89 -7.78 -2.40
C PHE A 141 8.79 -8.58 -1.45
N THR A 142 10.11 -8.39 -1.54
CA THR A 142 11.09 -9.05 -0.66
C THR A 142 10.92 -8.59 0.79
N ALA A 143 10.65 -7.31 1.03
CA ALA A 143 10.37 -6.75 2.34
C ALA A 143 9.21 -7.49 3.04
N GLN A 144 8.18 -7.95 2.30
CA GLN A 144 7.04 -8.66 2.87
C GLN A 144 7.43 -9.97 3.55
N PHE A 145 8.43 -10.69 3.03
CA PHE A 145 8.93 -11.91 3.67
C PHE A 145 9.58 -11.59 5.01
N PHE A 146 10.47 -10.60 5.05
CA PHE A 146 11.13 -10.18 6.28
C PHE A 146 10.14 -9.68 7.31
N ALA A 147 9.20 -8.85 6.92
CA ALA A 147 8.14 -8.34 7.78
C ALA A 147 7.25 -9.44 8.36
N THR A 148 6.89 -10.44 7.55
CA THR A 148 6.07 -11.57 8.02
C THR A 148 6.83 -12.41 9.04
N ILE A 149 8.09 -12.75 8.76
CA ILE A 149 8.94 -13.51 9.69
C ILE A 149 9.21 -12.68 10.95
N ALA A 150 9.44 -11.37 10.81
CA ALA A 150 9.63 -10.45 11.93
C ALA A 150 8.40 -10.42 12.85
N THR A 151 7.20 -10.39 12.28
CA THR A 151 5.95 -10.40 13.03
C THR A 151 5.75 -11.70 13.80
N ILE A 152 6.09 -12.85 13.20
CA ILE A 152 5.99 -14.17 13.84
C ILE A 152 7.00 -14.30 14.98
N ASN A 153 8.26 -13.95 14.72
CA ASN A 153 9.37 -14.14 15.64
C ASN A 153 9.58 -12.95 16.60
N LYS A 154 8.82 -11.85 16.43
CA LYS A 154 8.99 -10.59 17.18
C LYS A 154 10.44 -10.09 17.13
N ASN A 155 11.06 -10.15 15.95
CA ASN A 155 12.48 -9.85 15.76
C ASN A 155 12.67 -8.46 15.14
N ASN A 156 13.20 -7.52 15.93
CA ASN A 156 13.41 -6.13 15.50
C ASN A 156 14.46 -5.99 14.39
N THR A 157 15.44 -6.90 14.30
CA THR A 157 16.44 -6.87 13.22
C THR A 157 15.79 -7.13 11.86
N LEU A 158 14.83 -8.06 11.80
CA LEU A 158 14.10 -8.35 10.57
C LEU A 158 13.18 -7.20 10.17
N PHE A 159 12.59 -6.47 11.13
CA PHE A 159 11.87 -5.22 10.85
C PHE A 159 12.81 -4.15 10.29
N ALA A 160 14.03 -4.01 10.82
CA ALA A 160 15.01 -3.07 10.28
C ALA A 160 15.41 -3.41 8.84
N ILE A 161 15.53 -4.69 8.48
CA ILE A 161 15.77 -5.14 7.11
C ILE A 161 14.58 -4.79 6.21
N GLU A 162 13.35 -5.02 6.67
CA GLU A 162 12.13 -4.61 5.96
C GLU A 162 12.16 -3.12 5.63
N GLU A 163 12.35 -2.26 6.62
CA GLU A 163 12.39 -0.80 6.47
C GLU A 163 13.52 -0.34 5.53
N THR A 164 14.68 -1.03 5.60
CA THR A 164 15.79 -0.75 4.69
C THR A 164 15.42 -1.07 3.24
N LEU A 165 14.75 -2.20 2.99
CA LEU A 165 14.28 -2.56 1.65
C LEU A 165 13.24 -1.57 1.12
N TRP A 166 12.33 -1.08 1.97
CA TRP A 166 11.40 -0.01 1.62
C TRP A 166 12.16 1.26 1.22
N THR A 167 13.12 1.68 2.04
CA THR A 167 13.93 2.87 1.77
C THR A 167 14.70 2.74 0.45
N VAL A 168 15.37 1.62 0.23
CA VAL A 168 16.10 1.36 -1.02
C VAL A 168 15.14 1.36 -2.21
N GLY A 169 13.99 0.71 -2.10
CA GLY A 169 12.99 0.70 -3.15
C GLY A 169 12.54 2.11 -3.56
N PHE A 170 12.27 2.98 -2.58
CA PHE A 170 11.85 4.36 -2.85
C PHE A 170 12.98 5.30 -3.29
N LEU A 171 14.23 5.02 -2.94
CA LEU A 171 15.39 5.78 -3.46
C LEU A 171 15.66 5.52 -4.95
N LEU A 172 15.07 4.47 -5.52
CA LEU A 172 15.19 4.13 -6.95
C LEU A 172 14.16 4.85 -7.83
N ILE A 173 13.26 5.65 -7.24
CA ILE A 173 12.25 6.47 -7.93
C ILE A 173 12.76 7.89 -8.14
#